data_1493bd35f4649f0af43ec3d9d2316e17
#
_entry.id   1493bd35f4649f0af43ec3d9d2316e17
#
_cell.length_a   1.000
_cell.length_b   1.000
_cell.length_c   1.000
_cell.angle_alpha   90.00
_cell.angle_beta   90.00
_cell.angle_gamma   90.00
#
_symmetry.space_group_name_H-M   'P 1'
#
loop_
_entity.id
_entity.type
_entity.pdbx_description
1 polymer ?
#
loop_
_entity_poly.entity_id
_entity_poly.type
_entity_poly.pdbx_seq_one_letter_code
_entity_poly.pdbx_strand_id
1 'polypeptide(L)'
;MNRELTPAEEQLIRWMLENGNPEAPAFLPQLQKAEVTPYRCPCGCPTINLSVNGFPAPSGGLNVIADFVFGTDENLSGVFVFEQSGVLAGLEVYGLAGDAPKALLSSDSLRPFPR
;
A
#
# COMPACT_ATOMS: atom_id res chain seq x y z
N MET A 1 7.04 -8.49 16.10
CA MET A 1 6.89 -9.76 15.37
C MET A 1 6.05 -9.52 14.12
N ASN A 2 6.55 -9.98 12.98
CA ASN A 2 5.81 -9.82 11.71
C ASN A 2 4.64 -10.80 11.65
N ARG A 3 3.67 -10.46 10.82
CA ARG A 3 2.53 -11.36 10.56
C ARG A 3 2.32 -11.50 9.06
N GLU A 4 1.59 -12.53 8.66
CA GLU A 4 1.22 -12.68 7.27
C GLU A 4 0.22 -11.60 6.86
N LEU A 5 0.20 -11.26 5.56
CA LEU A 5 -0.85 -10.41 5.03
C LEU A 5 -2.18 -11.14 5.14
N THR A 6 -3.24 -10.38 5.43
CA THR A 6 -4.58 -10.93 5.29
C THR A 6 -4.90 -11.12 3.81
N PRO A 7 -5.85 -12.01 3.46
CA PRO A 7 -6.25 -12.13 2.05
C PRO A 7 -6.69 -10.81 1.42
N ALA A 8 -7.34 -9.94 2.19
CA ALA A 8 -7.78 -8.63 1.69
C ALA A 8 -6.58 -7.72 1.41
N GLU A 9 -5.59 -7.71 2.30
CA GLU A 9 -4.37 -6.92 2.08
C GLU A 9 -3.61 -7.40 0.85
N GLU A 10 -3.47 -8.72 0.72
CA GLU A 10 -2.74 -9.31 -0.40
C GLU A 10 -3.45 -9.01 -1.72
N GLN A 11 -4.77 -9.16 -1.77
CA GLN A 11 -5.54 -8.89 -2.97
C GLN A 11 -5.42 -7.42 -3.40
N LEU A 12 -5.53 -6.50 -2.45
CA LEU A 12 -5.46 -5.07 -2.74
C LEU A 12 -4.09 -4.70 -3.30
N ILE A 13 -3.02 -5.13 -2.64
CA ILE A 13 -1.67 -4.79 -3.09
C ILE A 13 -1.39 -5.44 -4.46
N ARG A 14 -1.80 -6.69 -4.65
CA ARG A 14 -1.64 -7.38 -5.93
C ARG A 14 -2.33 -6.61 -7.05
N TRP A 15 -3.58 -6.20 -6.85
CA TRP A 15 -4.32 -5.44 -7.85
C TRP A 15 -3.61 -4.13 -8.16
N MET A 16 -3.13 -3.43 -7.14
CA MET A 16 -2.44 -2.16 -7.32
C MET A 16 -1.12 -2.34 -8.08
N LEU A 17 -0.38 -3.41 -7.81
CA LEU A 17 0.86 -3.68 -8.54
C LEU A 17 0.59 -4.04 -9.99
N GLU A 18 -0.51 -4.75 -10.26
CA GLU A 18 -0.89 -5.11 -11.63
C GLU A 18 -1.37 -3.92 -12.43
N ASN A 19 -1.92 -2.90 -11.78
CA ASN A 19 -2.54 -1.75 -12.42
C ASN A 19 -1.82 -0.43 -12.12
N GLY A 20 -0.64 -0.48 -11.52
CA GLY A 20 0.12 0.72 -11.14
C GLY A 20 1.03 1.22 -12.25
N ASN A 21 2.09 1.88 -11.85
CA ASN A 21 3.09 2.41 -12.78
C ASN A 21 3.76 1.25 -13.54
N PRO A 22 4.45 1.55 -14.66
CA PRO A 22 5.05 0.49 -15.48
C PRO A 22 6.02 -0.45 -14.73
N GLU A 23 6.70 0.04 -13.68
CA GLU A 23 7.61 -0.79 -12.90
C GLU A 23 6.91 -1.63 -11.83
N ALA A 24 5.65 -1.35 -11.53
CA ALA A 24 4.95 -1.99 -10.41
C ALA A 24 4.83 -3.51 -10.54
N PRO A 25 4.50 -4.07 -11.71
CA PRO A 25 4.37 -5.54 -11.82
C PRO A 25 5.64 -6.30 -11.49
N ALA A 26 6.80 -5.67 -11.62
CA ALA A 26 8.07 -6.33 -11.30
C ALA A 26 8.18 -6.69 -9.81
N PHE A 27 7.37 -6.06 -8.95
CA PHE A 27 7.37 -6.32 -7.51
C PHE A 27 6.43 -7.44 -7.09
N LEU A 28 5.63 -8.00 -8.01
CA LEU A 28 4.71 -9.10 -7.68
C LEU A 28 5.41 -10.31 -7.04
N PRO A 29 6.60 -10.73 -7.52
CA PRO A 29 7.28 -11.84 -6.84
C PRO A 29 7.65 -11.54 -5.38
N GLN A 30 7.93 -10.29 -5.06
CA GLN A 30 8.23 -9.91 -3.69
C GLN A 30 7.00 -10.00 -2.78
N LEU A 31 5.81 -9.73 -3.33
CA LEU A 31 4.58 -9.80 -2.55
C LEU A 31 4.36 -11.19 -1.97
N GLN A 32 4.74 -12.23 -2.69
CA GLN A 32 4.59 -13.61 -2.22
C GLN A 32 5.44 -13.91 -0.99
N LYS A 33 6.49 -13.12 -0.76
CA LYS A 33 7.43 -13.30 0.34
C LYS A 33 7.31 -12.21 1.40
N ALA A 34 6.27 -11.37 1.29
CA ALA A 34 6.10 -10.23 2.16
C ALA A 34 5.32 -10.59 3.41
N GLU A 35 5.67 -9.91 4.50
CA GLU A 35 4.97 -9.97 5.77
C GLU A 35 4.71 -8.55 6.24
N VAL A 36 3.73 -8.39 7.13
CA VAL A 36 3.41 -7.09 7.71
C VAL A 36 4.20 -6.91 8.99
N THR A 37 4.88 -5.77 9.11
CA THR A 37 5.65 -5.47 10.31
C THR A 37 4.73 -5.03 11.46
N PRO A 38 5.23 -4.96 12.71
CA PRO A 38 4.41 -4.53 13.84
C PRO A 38 4.01 -3.05 13.82
N TYR A 39 4.55 -2.26 12.90
CA TYR A 39 4.24 -0.84 12.82
C TYR A 39 2.73 -0.61 12.67
N ARG A 40 2.21 0.36 13.41
CA ARG A 40 0.82 0.80 13.29
C ARG A 40 0.81 2.31 13.13
N CYS A 41 0.02 2.79 12.16
CA CYS A 41 -0.17 4.22 11.97
C CYS A 41 -0.88 4.81 13.19
N PRO A 42 -0.34 5.87 13.81
CA PRO A 42 -0.99 6.50 14.98
C PRO A 42 -2.41 6.98 14.70
N CYS A 43 -2.74 7.30 13.44
CA CYS A 43 -4.09 7.74 13.09
C CYS A 43 -5.12 6.60 13.13
N GLY A 44 -4.67 5.34 13.19
CA GLY A 44 -5.57 4.18 13.15
C GLY A 44 -5.97 3.76 11.75
N CYS A 45 -5.40 4.37 10.71
CA CYS A 45 -5.70 3.99 9.32
C CYS A 45 -5.06 2.63 9.00
N PRO A 46 -5.48 1.97 7.90
CA PRO A 46 -4.99 0.63 7.56
C PRO A 46 -3.61 0.60 6.90
N THR A 47 -2.82 1.65 7.04
CA THR A 47 -1.44 1.70 6.55
C THR A 47 -0.61 0.57 7.16
N ILE A 48 0.16 -0.13 6.32
CA ILE A 48 1.06 -1.19 6.77
C ILE A 48 2.44 -1.02 6.15
N ASN A 49 3.45 -1.40 6.90
CA ASN A 49 4.81 -1.54 6.37
C ASN A 49 5.09 -3.02 6.16
N LEU A 50 5.87 -3.32 5.13
CA LEU A 50 6.16 -4.69 4.73
C LEU A 50 7.62 -5.02 4.96
N SER A 51 7.90 -6.30 5.22
CA SER A 51 9.23 -6.87 5.12
C SER A 51 9.19 -8.01 4.10
N VAL A 52 10.27 -8.18 3.35
CA VAL A 52 10.36 -9.19 2.32
C VAL A 52 11.45 -10.17 2.70
N ASN A 53 11.14 -11.47 2.69
CA ASN A 53 12.05 -12.52 3.13
C ASN A 53 12.53 -12.32 4.58
N GLY A 54 11.70 -11.73 5.44
CA GLY A 54 12.05 -11.49 6.83
C GLY A 54 12.89 -10.23 7.07
N PHE A 55 13.18 -9.45 6.04
CA PHE A 55 13.98 -8.24 6.18
C PHE A 55 13.15 -7.01 5.81
N PRO A 56 13.15 -5.97 6.65
CA PRO A 56 12.48 -4.71 6.30
C PRO A 56 13.21 -4.06 5.13
N ALA A 57 12.50 -3.17 4.41
CA ALA A 57 13.12 -2.44 3.31
C ALA A 57 14.27 -1.58 3.85
N PRO A 58 15.37 -1.48 3.09
CA PRO A 58 16.48 -0.62 3.50
C PRO A 58 16.04 0.84 3.61
N SER A 59 16.74 1.60 4.43
CA SER A 59 16.54 3.04 4.51
C SER A 59 16.85 3.69 3.17
N GLY A 60 16.09 4.71 2.80
CA GLY A 60 16.30 5.40 1.54
C GLY A 60 15.09 6.20 1.14
N GLY A 61 15.12 6.78 -0.03
CA GLY A 61 13.99 7.53 -0.57
C GLY A 61 12.82 6.61 -0.87
N LEU A 62 11.65 7.06 -0.48
CA LEU A 62 10.41 6.37 -0.81
C LEU A 62 10.07 6.62 -2.28
N ASN A 63 9.76 5.56 -3.02
CA ASN A 63 9.32 5.66 -4.41
C ASN A 63 7.94 5.04 -4.56
N VAL A 64 6.98 5.84 -4.99
CA VAL A 64 5.60 5.38 -5.20
C VAL A 64 5.52 4.65 -6.53
N ILE A 65 5.04 3.41 -6.51
CA ILE A 65 4.94 2.57 -7.71
C ILE A 65 3.49 2.30 -8.13
N ALA A 66 2.52 2.61 -7.27
CA ALA A 66 1.10 2.51 -7.62
C ALA A 66 0.35 3.46 -6.70
N ASP A 67 -0.47 4.37 -7.26
CA ASP A 67 -1.26 5.28 -6.46
C ASP A 67 -2.64 5.46 -7.07
N PHE A 68 -3.64 5.52 -6.18
CA PHE A 68 -5.05 5.61 -6.56
C PHE A 68 -5.79 6.46 -5.54
N VAL A 69 -7.01 6.86 -5.88
CA VAL A 69 -7.91 7.54 -4.96
C VAL A 69 -9.19 6.72 -4.82
N PHE A 70 -9.90 6.96 -3.73
CA PHE A 70 -11.18 6.33 -3.45
C PHE A 70 -12.01 7.23 -2.54
N GLY A 71 -13.30 6.94 -2.45
CA GLY A 71 -14.22 7.73 -1.65
C GLY A 71 -14.94 8.79 -2.47
N THR A 72 -15.74 9.60 -1.79
CA THR A 72 -16.49 10.68 -2.40
C THR A 72 -15.64 11.95 -2.43
N ASP A 73 -16.07 12.96 -3.20
CA ASP A 73 -15.36 14.23 -3.24
C ASP A 73 -15.26 14.88 -1.86
N GLU A 74 -16.25 14.65 -1.00
CA GLU A 74 -16.27 15.22 0.36
C GLU A 74 -15.40 14.44 1.33
N ASN A 75 -15.16 13.16 1.04
CA ASN A 75 -14.34 12.27 1.86
C ASN A 75 -13.33 11.52 0.99
N LEU A 76 -12.67 12.26 0.11
CA LEU A 76 -11.69 11.67 -0.78
C LEU A 76 -10.46 11.22 0.01
N SER A 77 -10.00 10.03 -0.30
CA SER A 77 -8.79 9.46 0.29
C SER A 77 -7.88 8.94 -0.81
N GLY A 78 -6.61 8.76 -0.46
CA GLY A 78 -5.63 8.19 -1.35
C GLY A 78 -5.00 6.94 -0.75
N VAL A 79 -4.43 6.13 -1.62
CA VAL A 79 -3.69 4.94 -1.23
C VAL A 79 -2.56 4.73 -2.21
N PHE A 80 -1.36 4.42 -1.71
CA PHE A 80 -0.25 4.09 -2.59
C PHE A 80 0.57 2.92 -2.04
N VAL A 81 1.17 2.19 -2.98
CA VAL A 81 2.18 1.17 -2.68
C VAL A 81 3.53 1.77 -3.01
N PHE A 82 4.51 1.54 -2.14
CA PHE A 82 5.84 2.14 -2.31
C PHE A 82 6.94 1.11 -2.11
N GLU A 83 8.07 1.40 -2.69
CA GLU A 83 9.30 0.62 -2.53
C GLU A 83 10.41 1.52 -2.02
N GLN A 84 11.42 0.91 -1.43
CA GLN A 84 12.63 1.62 -1.01
C GLN A 84 13.83 0.77 -1.43
N SER A 85 14.74 1.36 -2.19
CA SER A 85 15.96 0.69 -2.66
C SER A 85 15.68 -0.65 -3.36
N GLY A 86 14.58 -0.71 -4.13
CA GLY A 86 14.22 -1.91 -4.88
C GLY A 86 13.47 -2.96 -4.10
N VAL A 87 13.08 -2.67 -2.85
CA VAL A 87 12.36 -3.61 -1.98
C VAL A 87 10.96 -3.07 -1.70
N LEU A 88 9.96 -3.92 -1.91
CA LEU A 88 8.57 -3.58 -1.60
C LEU A 88 8.47 -3.22 -0.12
N ALA A 89 7.95 -2.01 0.18
CA ALA A 89 8.08 -1.46 1.52
C ALA A 89 6.76 -1.21 2.25
N GLY A 90 5.66 -1.02 1.54
CA GLY A 90 4.42 -0.83 2.25
C GLY A 90 3.27 -0.32 1.40
N LEU A 91 2.14 -0.18 2.09
CA LEU A 91 0.90 0.39 1.59
C LEU A 91 0.51 1.52 2.52
N GLU A 92 0.34 2.72 1.99
CA GLU A 92 -0.07 3.86 2.81
C GLU A 92 -1.44 4.35 2.38
N VAL A 93 -2.32 4.54 3.37
CA VAL A 93 -3.66 5.08 3.19
C VAL A 93 -3.71 6.42 3.89
N TYR A 94 -4.24 7.45 3.21
CA TYR A 94 -4.24 8.81 3.75
C TYR A 94 -5.49 9.56 3.31
N GLY A 95 -5.87 10.59 4.09
CA GLY A 95 -7.00 11.44 3.74
C GLY A 95 -6.57 12.57 2.82
N LEU A 96 -7.38 12.88 1.83
CA LEU A 96 -7.21 14.04 0.94
C LEU A 96 -8.22 15.13 1.26
N ALA A 97 -9.47 14.74 1.53
CA ALA A 97 -10.54 15.66 1.90
C ALA A 97 -11.25 15.06 3.12
N GLY A 98 -10.58 15.13 4.28
CA GLY A 98 -11.07 14.54 5.51
C GLY A 98 -10.08 13.53 6.07
N ASP A 99 -10.50 12.79 7.08
CA ASP A 99 -9.66 11.79 7.72
C ASP A 99 -9.57 10.53 6.89
N ALA A 100 -8.43 9.84 6.98
CA ALA A 100 -8.28 8.53 6.37
C ALA A 100 -9.25 7.53 6.99
N PRO A 101 -9.74 6.54 6.21
CA PRO A 101 -10.61 5.51 6.77
C PRO A 101 -9.87 4.65 7.79
N LYS A 102 -10.64 4.00 8.66
CA LYS A 102 -10.09 3.07 9.66
C LYS A 102 -10.06 1.64 9.16
N ALA A 103 -10.87 1.33 8.14
CA ALA A 103 -10.97 -0.02 7.58
C ALA A 103 -10.26 -0.09 6.24
N LEU A 104 -9.76 -1.27 5.89
CA LEU A 104 -9.13 -1.49 4.61
C LEU A 104 -10.16 -1.38 3.49
N LEU A 105 -9.76 -0.71 2.41
CA LEU A 105 -10.61 -0.50 1.24
C LEU A 105 -10.52 -1.69 0.29
N SER A 106 -11.49 -1.77 -0.63
CA SER A 106 -11.49 -2.77 -1.69
C SER A 106 -10.90 -2.18 -2.96
N SER A 107 -10.23 -3.00 -3.76
CA SER A 107 -9.71 -2.57 -5.06
C SER A 107 -10.82 -2.06 -5.99
N ASP A 108 -12.05 -2.55 -5.81
CA ASP A 108 -13.19 -2.10 -6.62
C ASP A 108 -13.51 -0.61 -6.45
N SER A 109 -13.09 -0.01 -5.34
CA SER A 109 -13.36 1.40 -5.07
C SER A 109 -12.30 2.33 -5.64
N LEU A 110 -11.22 1.81 -6.19
CA LEU A 110 -10.08 2.60 -6.62
C LEU A 110 -10.28 3.24 -7.98
N ARG A 111 -9.84 4.49 -8.11
CA ARG A 111 -9.83 5.25 -9.36
C ARG A 111 -8.42 5.80 -9.56
N PRO A 112 -8.02 6.05 -10.83
CA PRO A 112 -6.72 6.69 -11.07
C PRO A 112 -6.61 8.02 -10.34
N PHE A 113 -5.40 8.34 -9.88
CA PHE A 113 -5.14 9.62 -9.22
C PHE A 113 -5.36 10.75 -10.24
N PRO A 114 -6.12 11.78 -9.90
CA PRO A 114 -6.34 12.89 -10.82
C PRO A 114 -5.05 13.63 -11.13
N ARG A 115 -4.90 14.05 -12.37
CA ARG A 115 -3.71 14.77 -12.82
C ARG A 115 -4.09 16.08 -13.44
#